data_8ea86e993964549357aad9e5612a30f9
#
_entry.id   8ea86e993964549357aad9e5612a30f9
#
_cell.length_a   1.000
_cell.length_b   1.000
_cell.length_c   1.000
_cell.angle_alpha   90.00
_cell.angle_beta   90.00
_cell.angle_gamma   90.00
#
_symmetry.space_group_name_H-M   'P 1'
#
loop_
_entity.id
_entity.type
_entity.pdbx_description
1 polymer ?
#
loop_
_entity_poly.entity_id
_entity_poly.type
_entity_poly.pdbx_seq_one_letter_code
_entity_poly.pdbx_strand_id
1 'polypeptide(L)'
;MFSKERYQKYLCTTILGREFNYHPQTNSTNEDAWQYAQEGSSHGSLFLTDKQTAGKGRRQNKWVSTPEKSLTFSFILHSELELEKMGLLPLLTGISIVKGITAATTIQTGLKWPNDIMLNGKKMGGILIESKHHSNGLGVVVGVGLNINENAQDIPHTLRNNAISLAMFSKQTHSREQILSASLNEFETLYNNQMDSIIPLWTDHCIHQDREVSFHSEKGKQQGIFQGISSLGHAEIQINGKTQTFPSGVIIL
;
A
#
# COMPACT_ATOMS: atom_id res chain seq x y z
N MET A 1 22.46 -0.43 2.30
CA MET A 1 22.02 -1.07 1.04
C MET A 1 21.09 -2.24 1.36
N PHE A 2 20.06 -2.51 0.56
CA PHE A 2 19.15 -3.65 0.73
C PHE A 2 19.85 -4.99 0.43
N SER A 3 19.69 -6.00 1.32
CA SER A 3 20.31 -7.32 1.16
C SER A 3 19.30 -8.34 0.62
N LYS A 4 19.52 -8.79 -0.63
CA LYS A 4 18.69 -9.87 -1.23
C LYS A 4 18.75 -11.17 -0.41
N GLU A 5 19.90 -11.50 0.11
CA GLU A 5 20.11 -12.68 0.94
C GLU A 5 19.27 -12.65 2.23
N ARG A 6 19.29 -11.49 2.92
CA ARG A 6 18.47 -11.27 4.14
C ARG A 6 16.99 -11.30 3.81
N TYR A 7 16.57 -10.68 2.71
CA TYR A 7 15.19 -10.72 2.22
C TYR A 7 14.74 -12.17 1.98
N GLN A 8 15.51 -12.95 1.21
CA GLN A 8 15.17 -14.34 0.88
C GLN A 8 15.11 -15.26 2.10
N LYS A 9 15.90 -14.98 3.14
CA LYS A 9 15.88 -15.73 4.40
C LYS A 9 14.53 -15.68 5.12
N TYR A 10 13.80 -14.55 5.01
CA TYR A 10 12.52 -14.36 5.68
C TYR A 10 11.31 -14.55 4.75
N LEU A 11 11.54 -14.71 3.44
CA LEU A 11 10.48 -14.90 2.47
C LEU A 11 9.99 -16.34 2.47
N CYS A 12 8.70 -16.53 2.78
CA CYS A 12 8.04 -17.84 2.83
C CYS A 12 7.00 -18.04 1.72
N THR A 13 6.81 -17.07 0.82
CA THR A 13 5.87 -17.15 -0.30
C THR A 13 6.21 -18.31 -1.25
N THR A 14 5.24 -18.77 -2.02
CA THR A 14 5.44 -19.76 -3.09
C THR A 14 5.80 -19.11 -4.42
N ILE A 15 5.21 -17.97 -4.73
CA ILE A 15 5.37 -17.25 -6.00
C ILE A 15 5.79 -15.80 -5.78
N LEU A 16 5.06 -15.07 -4.93
CA LEU A 16 5.20 -13.63 -4.79
C LEU A 16 6.59 -13.22 -4.30
N GLY A 17 7.28 -12.38 -5.07
CA GLY A 17 8.62 -11.88 -4.74
C GLY A 17 9.77 -12.87 -4.91
N ARG A 18 9.52 -14.08 -5.44
CA ARG A 18 10.61 -15.04 -5.76
C ARG A 18 11.46 -14.54 -6.91
N GLU A 19 10.83 -14.02 -7.93
CA GLU A 19 11.52 -13.24 -8.97
C GLU A 19 11.71 -11.82 -8.46
N PHE A 20 12.97 -11.46 -8.20
CA PHE A 20 13.36 -10.24 -7.50
C PHE A 20 14.27 -9.37 -8.36
N ASN A 21 13.75 -8.20 -8.74
CA ASN A 21 14.42 -7.19 -9.55
C ASN A 21 14.74 -5.97 -8.68
N TYR A 22 16.03 -5.66 -8.53
CA TYR A 22 16.49 -4.51 -7.75
C TYR A 22 17.22 -3.50 -8.62
N HIS A 23 16.76 -2.25 -8.55
CA HIS A 23 17.38 -1.12 -9.19
C HIS A 23 17.79 -0.09 -8.12
N PRO A 24 19.08 0.29 -8.00
CA PRO A 24 19.50 1.33 -7.05
C PRO A 24 18.73 2.64 -7.24
N GLN A 25 18.40 2.97 -8.50
CA GLN A 25 17.58 4.12 -8.87
C GLN A 25 16.77 3.79 -10.13
N THR A 26 15.51 4.21 -10.14
CA THR A 26 14.62 4.16 -11.31
C THR A 26 13.69 5.37 -11.34
N ASN A 27 12.93 5.53 -12.41
CA ASN A 27 11.85 6.51 -12.46
C ASN A 27 10.70 6.10 -11.52
N SER A 28 10.21 4.88 -11.67
CA SER A 28 9.12 4.34 -10.86
C SER A 28 9.11 2.82 -10.94
N THR A 29 9.02 2.15 -9.78
CA THR A 29 8.90 0.68 -9.72
C THR A 29 7.62 0.16 -10.40
N ASN A 30 6.55 0.95 -10.43
CA ASN A 30 5.35 0.61 -11.20
C ASN A 30 5.63 0.64 -12.72
N GLU A 31 6.41 1.61 -13.20
CA GLU A 31 6.79 1.68 -14.63
C GLU A 31 7.68 0.50 -15.01
N ASP A 32 8.67 0.16 -14.17
CA ASP A 32 9.53 -1.01 -14.38
C ASP A 32 8.69 -2.29 -14.45
N ALA A 33 7.76 -2.46 -13.52
CA ALA A 33 6.85 -3.60 -13.50
C ALA A 33 5.99 -3.66 -14.77
N TRP A 34 5.46 -2.52 -15.25
CA TRP A 34 4.68 -2.48 -16.49
C TRP A 34 5.51 -2.78 -17.74
N GLN A 35 6.73 -2.30 -17.81
CA GLN A 35 7.63 -2.62 -18.92
C GLN A 35 7.89 -4.12 -18.96
N TYR A 36 8.20 -4.71 -17.83
CA TYR A 36 8.46 -6.14 -17.69
C TYR A 36 7.22 -6.99 -18.00
N ALA A 37 6.02 -6.54 -17.57
CA ALA A 37 4.76 -7.20 -17.88
C ALA A 37 4.46 -7.29 -19.39
N GLN A 38 4.90 -6.32 -20.18
CA GLN A 38 4.76 -6.34 -21.65
C GLN A 38 5.65 -7.40 -22.32
N GLU A 39 6.75 -7.77 -21.69
CA GLU A 39 7.69 -8.77 -22.18
C GLU A 39 7.30 -10.22 -21.82
N GLY A 40 6.11 -10.42 -21.26
CA GLY A 40 5.57 -11.75 -20.91
C GLY A 40 5.96 -12.22 -19.51
N SER A 41 6.08 -11.31 -18.57
CA SER A 41 6.52 -11.54 -17.19
C SER A 41 5.64 -12.49 -16.40
N SER A 42 6.25 -13.06 -15.37
CA SER A 42 5.60 -13.96 -14.45
C SER A 42 4.77 -13.22 -13.39
N HIS A 43 3.65 -13.80 -13.03
CA HIS A 43 2.89 -13.45 -11.83
C HIS A 43 3.80 -13.50 -10.60
N GLY A 44 3.75 -12.47 -9.77
CA GLY A 44 4.52 -12.39 -8.53
C GLY A 44 5.90 -11.75 -8.67
N SER A 45 6.34 -11.33 -9.88
CA SER A 45 7.61 -10.61 -10.06
C SER A 45 7.64 -9.33 -9.26
N LEU A 46 8.71 -9.12 -8.49
CA LEU A 46 8.92 -8.00 -7.57
C LEU A 46 9.98 -7.04 -8.10
N PHE A 47 9.70 -5.75 -8.02
CA PHE A 47 10.58 -4.63 -8.38
C PHE A 47 10.81 -3.76 -7.15
N LEU A 48 12.04 -3.60 -6.73
CA LEU A 48 12.46 -2.81 -5.58
C LEU A 48 13.47 -1.74 -6.01
N THR A 49 13.37 -0.55 -5.43
CA THR A 49 14.38 0.50 -5.60
C THR A 49 14.71 1.21 -4.30
N ASP A 50 15.93 1.72 -4.19
CA ASP A 50 16.29 2.65 -3.13
C ASP A 50 15.84 4.08 -3.45
N LYS A 51 15.76 4.46 -4.75
CA LYS A 51 15.39 5.82 -5.14
C LYS A 51 14.50 5.85 -6.37
N GLN A 52 13.34 6.48 -6.25
CA GLN A 52 12.53 6.90 -7.39
C GLN A 52 12.80 8.35 -7.76
N THR A 53 12.98 8.63 -9.06
CA THR A 53 13.14 10.00 -9.59
C THR A 53 11.81 10.61 -10.03
N ALA A 54 10.82 9.78 -10.35
CA ALA A 54 9.47 10.17 -10.77
C ALA A 54 8.39 9.34 -10.06
N GLY A 55 8.57 9.11 -8.74
CA GLY A 55 7.63 8.32 -7.94
C GLY A 55 6.21 8.89 -7.97
N LYS A 56 5.24 8.00 -8.17
CA LYS A 56 3.82 8.34 -8.34
C LYS A 56 2.99 7.89 -7.15
N GLY A 57 2.00 8.69 -6.82
CA GLY A 57 0.88 8.37 -5.93
C GLY A 57 -0.45 8.61 -6.64
N ARG A 58 -1.57 8.37 -5.98
CA ARG A 58 -2.90 8.63 -6.54
C ARG A 58 -3.11 10.12 -6.86
N ARG A 59 -3.95 10.40 -7.86
CA ARG A 59 -4.34 11.76 -8.28
C ARG A 59 -3.13 12.65 -8.58
N GLN A 60 -2.12 12.11 -9.26
CA GLN A 60 -0.89 12.81 -9.67
C GLN A 60 -0.02 13.33 -8.50
N ASN A 61 -0.28 12.91 -7.26
CA ASN A 61 0.62 13.18 -6.15
C ASN A 61 1.97 12.50 -6.39
N LYS A 62 3.04 13.14 -5.92
CA LYS A 62 4.38 12.57 -5.99
C LYS A 62 4.66 11.71 -4.76
N TRP A 63 5.30 10.56 -4.98
CA TRP A 63 5.93 9.79 -3.92
C TRP A 63 7.42 10.13 -3.86
N VAL A 64 7.93 10.47 -2.68
CA VAL A 64 9.35 10.78 -2.46
C VAL A 64 9.96 9.64 -1.66
N SER A 65 11.01 9.03 -2.21
CA SER A 65 11.79 7.98 -1.55
C SER A 65 13.17 8.52 -1.14
N THR A 66 13.61 8.16 0.04
CA THR A 66 14.96 8.47 0.55
C THR A 66 15.82 7.23 0.39
N PRO A 67 16.97 7.30 -0.34
CA PRO A 67 17.83 6.15 -0.56
C PRO A 67 18.21 5.43 0.73
N GLU A 68 18.16 4.10 0.70
CA GLU A 68 18.48 3.20 1.80
C GLU A 68 17.57 3.29 3.05
N LYS A 69 16.63 4.26 3.09
CA LYS A 69 15.73 4.50 4.22
C LYS A 69 14.28 4.11 3.91
N SER A 70 13.75 4.54 2.76
CA SER A 70 12.42 4.14 2.30
C SER A 70 12.38 2.67 1.88
N LEU A 71 11.20 2.08 1.93
CA LEU A 71 10.91 0.81 1.28
C LEU A 71 9.91 1.07 0.17
N THR A 72 10.40 1.02 -1.08
CA THR A 72 9.60 1.35 -2.28
C THR A 72 9.69 0.19 -3.26
N PHE A 73 8.57 -0.45 -3.51
CA PHE A 73 8.51 -1.64 -4.35
C PHE A 73 7.19 -1.75 -5.10
N SER A 74 7.19 -2.56 -6.14
CA SER A 74 5.99 -2.94 -6.90
C SER A 74 6.05 -4.42 -7.25
N PHE A 75 4.90 -5.06 -7.39
CA PHE A 75 4.82 -6.44 -7.88
C PHE A 75 3.67 -6.61 -8.88
N ILE A 76 3.81 -7.62 -9.75
CA ILE A 76 2.86 -7.93 -10.80
C ILE A 76 1.90 -9.00 -10.30
N LEU A 77 0.61 -8.80 -10.54
CA LEU A 77 -0.42 -9.81 -10.39
C LEU A 77 -1.10 -10.05 -11.73
N HIS A 78 -1.24 -11.31 -12.12
CA HIS A 78 -2.25 -11.73 -13.09
C HIS A 78 -3.50 -12.03 -12.27
N SER A 79 -4.42 -11.09 -12.25
CA SER A 79 -5.57 -11.18 -11.36
C SER A 79 -6.75 -11.84 -12.07
N GLU A 80 -7.31 -12.85 -11.42
CA GLU A 80 -8.60 -13.46 -11.79
C GLU A 80 -9.78 -12.72 -11.15
N LEU A 81 -9.50 -11.66 -10.36
CA LEU A 81 -10.56 -10.86 -9.75
C LEU A 81 -11.37 -10.13 -10.82
N GLU A 82 -12.67 -10.16 -10.66
CA GLU A 82 -13.59 -9.33 -11.43
C GLU A 82 -13.25 -7.85 -11.23
N LEU A 83 -13.38 -7.06 -12.29
CA LEU A 83 -13.07 -5.61 -12.25
C LEU A 83 -13.77 -4.89 -11.09
N GLU A 84 -14.99 -5.29 -10.77
CA GLU A 84 -15.78 -4.73 -9.67
C GLU A 84 -15.12 -4.94 -8.30
N LYS A 85 -14.38 -6.03 -8.12
CA LYS A 85 -13.67 -6.38 -6.87
C LYS A 85 -12.26 -5.80 -6.78
N MET A 86 -11.79 -5.09 -7.81
CA MET A 86 -10.47 -4.46 -7.80
C MET A 86 -10.28 -3.45 -6.65
N GLY A 87 -11.37 -2.87 -6.13
CA GLY A 87 -11.37 -2.04 -4.94
C GLY A 87 -10.89 -2.74 -3.65
N LEU A 88 -10.91 -4.07 -3.62
CA LEU A 88 -10.43 -4.87 -2.48
C LEU A 88 -8.90 -4.99 -2.44
N LEU A 89 -8.20 -4.89 -3.57
CA LEU A 89 -6.75 -5.07 -3.62
C LEU A 89 -5.96 -4.06 -2.78
N PRO A 90 -6.25 -2.73 -2.81
CA PRO A 90 -5.57 -1.80 -1.92
C PRO A 90 -5.86 -2.07 -0.45
N LEU A 91 -7.04 -2.60 -0.11
CA LEU A 91 -7.40 -2.97 1.26
C LEU A 91 -6.62 -4.19 1.71
N LEU A 92 -6.59 -5.26 0.91
CA LEU A 92 -5.79 -6.45 1.14
C LEU A 92 -4.30 -6.10 1.29
N THR A 93 -3.77 -5.30 0.37
CA THR A 93 -2.38 -4.82 0.44
C THR A 93 -2.13 -4.05 1.74
N GLY A 94 -3.06 -3.19 2.15
CA GLY A 94 -2.97 -2.45 3.41
C GLY A 94 -2.88 -3.37 4.63
N ILE A 95 -3.79 -4.36 4.72
CA ILE A 95 -3.79 -5.36 5.79
C ILE A 95 -2.45 -6.11 5.82
N SER A 96 -1.97 -6.55 4.66
CA SER A 96 -0.70 -7.29 4.54
C SER A 96 0.48 -6.47 5.05
N ILE A 97 0.50 -5.17 4.75
CA ILE A 97 1.55 -4.25 5.22
C ILE A 97 1.48 -4.05 6.74
N VAL A 98 0.30 -3.76 7.31
CA VAL A 98 0.20 -3.52 8.76
C VAL A 98 0.52 -4.78 9.56
N LYS A 99 0.09 -5.96 9.11
CA LYS A 99 0.45 -7.25 9.73
C LYS A 99 1.95 -7.55 9.59
N GLY A 100 2.52 -7.34 8.39
CA GLY A 100 3.95 -7.52 8.13
C GLY A 100 4.83 -6.59 8.97
N ILE A 101 4.45 -5.32 9.16
CA ILE A 101 5.13 -4.38 10.05
C ILE A 101 5.05 -4.88 11.49
N THR A 102 3.87 -5.28 11.96
CA THR A 102 3.68 -5.79 13.32
C THR A 102 4.54 -7.04 13.57
N ALA A 103 4.58 -7.98 12.62
CA ALA A 103 5.40 -9.19 12.73
C ALA A 103 6.91 -8.91 12.76
N ALA A 104 7.36 -7.91 11.99
CA ALA A 104 8.78 -7.57 11.92
C ALA A 104 9.26 -6.62 13.02
N THR A 105 8.37 -5.84 13.66
CA THR A 105 8.77 -4.71 14.54
C THR A 105 8.01 -4.60 15.84
N THR A 106 6.91 -5.34 16.01
CA THR A 106 5.91 -5.21 17.10
C THR A 106 5.14 -3.87 17.13
N ILE A 107 5.39 -2.96 16.17
CA ILE A 107 4.73 -1.66 16.11
C ILE A 107 3.36 -1.82 15.44
N GLN A 108 2.33 -1.29 16.09
CA GLN A 108 0.97 -1.27 15.54
C GLN A 108 0.80 -0.06 14.62
N THR A 109 0.35 -0.32 13.40
CA THR A 109 0.00 0.69 12.41
C THR A 109 -1.46 0.55 12.03
N GLY A 110 -2.05 1.60 11.46
CA GLY A 110 -3.45 1.61 11.07
C GLY A 110 -3.65 1.88 9.59
N LEU A 111 -4.90 1.77 9.16
CA LEU A 111 -5.32 1.98 7.78
C LEU A 111 -6.26 3.18 7.68
N LYS A 112 -6.05 4.00 6.66
CA LYS A 112 -6.98 5.05 6.25
C LYS A 112 -7.42 4.80 4.81
N TRP A 113 -8.73 4.71 4.61
CA TRP A 113 -9.30 4.50 3.29
C TRP A 113 -8.91 5.63 2.31
N PRO A 114 -8.62 5.29 1.07
CA PRO A 114 -8.66 3.93 0.51
C PRO A 114 -7.29 3.20 0.52
N ASN A 115 -6.16 3.88 0.80
CA ASN A 115 -4.84 3.35 0.45
C ASN A 115 -3.68 3.90 1.30
N ASP A 116 -3.96 4.51 2.44
CA ASP A 116 -2.94 5.10 3.31
C ASP A 116 -2.62 4.18 4.50
N ILE A 117 -1.33 3.98 4.75
CA ILE A 117 -0.81 3.38 5.98
C ILE A 117 -0.51 4.50 6.97
N MET A 118 -1.05 4.38 8.17
CA MET A 118 -0.98 5.42 9.19
C MET A 118 -0.23 4.95 10.43
N LEU A 119 0.52 5.87 11.04
CA LEU A 119 1.20 5.65 12.30
C LEU A 119 1.12 6.94 13.13
N ASN A 120 0.63 6.84 14.37
CA ASN A 120 0.47 7.98 15.27
C ASN A 120 -0.22 9.21 14.63
N GLY A 121 -1.33 8.96 13.93
CA GLY A 121 -2.14 9.99 13.26
C GLY A 121 -1.52 10.59 11.98
N LYS A 122 -0.33 10.14 11.56
CA LYS A 122 0.38 10.63 10.36
C LYS A 122 0.53 9.54 9.32
N LYS A 123 0.66 9.95 8.06
CA LYS A 123 0.89 9.01 6.95
C LYS A 123 2.31 8.46 6.99
N MET A 124 2.40 7.14 7.09
CA MET A 124 3.67 6.41 7.02
C MET A 124 3.91 5.82 5.63
N GLY A 125 2.85 5.51 4.90
CA GLY A 125 2.97 4.91 3.58
C GLY A 125 1.72 5.06 2.72
N GLY A 126 1.83 4.59 1.49
CA GLY A 126 0.72 4.59 0.54
C GLY A 126 0.83 3.45 -0.47
N ILE A 127 -0.32 3.09 -1.01
CA ILE A 127 -0.49 2.02 -1.99
C ILE A 127 -1.02 2.63 -3.28
N LEU A 128 -0.46 2.22 -4.41
CA LEU A 128 -0.91 2.61 -5.74
C LEU A 128 -1.13 1.36 -6.59
N ILE A 129 -2.38 1.07 -6.90
CA ILE A 129 -2.72 -0.02 -7.80
C ILE A 129 -3.05 0.53 -9.17
N GLU A 130 -2.46 -0.05 -10.17
CA GLU A 130 -2.72 0.23 -11.58
C GLU A 130 -3.12 -1.07 -12.28
N SER A 131 -4.10 -0.99 -13.18
CA SER A 131 -4.56 -2.14 -13.97
C SER A 131 -4.61 -1.78 -15.44
N LYS A 132 -4.27 -2.74 -16.30
CA LYS A 132 -4.36 -2.64 -17.75
C LYS A 132 -4.89 -3.94 -18.34
N HIS A 133 -5.77 -3.82 -19.32
CA HIS A 133 -6.19 -4.96 -20.12
C HIS A 133 -5.13 -5.29 -21.17
N HIS A 134 -4.75 -6.56 -21.23
CA HIS A 134 -3.90 -7.14 -22.25
C HIS A 134 -4.68 -8.25 -22.99
N SER A 135 -4.14 -8.73 -24.12
CA SER A 135 -4.72 -9.87 -24.86
C SER A 135 -4.90 -11.12 -24.01
N ASN A 136 -4.10 -11.27 -22.95
CA ASN A 136 -4.05 -12.44 -22.07
C ASN A 136 -4.76 -12.23 -20.72
N GLY A 137 -5.59 -11.17 -20.59
CA GLY A 137 -6.34 -10.89 -19.37
C GLY A 137 -6.00 -9.55 -18.70
N LEU A 138 -6.38 -9.42 -17.43
CA LEU A 138 -6.15 -8.22 -16.63
C LEU A 138 -4.80 -8.30 -15.92
N GLY A 139 -3.84 -7.51 -16.38
CA GLY A 139 -2.59 -7.26 -15.65
C GLY A 139 -2.80 -6.20 -14.58
N VAL A 140 -2.25 -6.43 -13.40
CA VAL A 140 -2.30 -5.52 -12.26
C VAL A 140 -0.89 -5.31 -11.71
N VAL A 141 -0.54 -4.06 -11.46
CA VAL A 141 0.68 -3.69 -10.72
C VAL A 141 0.29 -3.08 -9.40
N VAL A 142 0.82 -3.65 -8.32
CA VAL A 142 0.64 -3.20 -6.95
C VAL A 142 1.90 -2.48 -6.51
N GLY A 143 1.84 -1.16 -6.39
CA GLY A 143 2.94 -0.33 -5.90
C GLY A 143 2.73 0.05 -4.44
N VAL A 144 3.83 -0.01 -3.67
CA VAL A 144 3.86 0.32 -2.24
C VAL A 144 5.05 1.22 -1.96
N GLY A 145 4.79 2.31 -1.22
CA GLY A 145 5.82 3.18 -0.66
C GLY A 145 5.65 3.32 0.83
N LEU A 146 6.71 3.04 1.60
CA LEU A 146 6.72 3.13 3.07
C LEU A 146 7.91 3.95 3.55
N ASN A 147 7.66 4.83 4.50
CA ASN A 147 8.69 5.53 5.25
C ASN A 147 9.15 4.64 6.41
N ILE A 148 10.34 4.09 6.33
CA ILE A 148 10.87 3.13 7.32
C ILE A 148 11.90 3.80 8.21
N ASN A 149 13.03 4.26 7.64
CA ASN A 149 14.20 4.73 8.39
C ASN A 149 14.51 6.21 8.16
N GLU A 150 13.60 6.97 7.60
CA GLU A 150 13.73 8.41 7.43
C GLU A 150 13.79 9.11 8.80
N ASN A 151 14.59 10.16 8.87
CA ASN A 151 14.51 11.15 9.95
C ASN A 151 13.71 12.38 9.47
N ALA A 152 13.48 13.35 10.34
CA ALA A 152 12.67 14.53 10.02
C ALA A 152 13.25 15.40 8.89
N GLN A 153 14.58 15.38 8.69
CA GLN A 153 15.23 16.15 7.63
C GLN A 153 15.06 15.48 6.26
N ASP A 154 14.91 14.16 6.21
CA ASP A 154 14.69 13.40 4.96
C ASP A 154 13.30 13.67 4.38
N ILE A 155 12.31 14.00 5.22
CA ILE A 155 10.94 14.29 4.79
C ILE A 155 10.85 15.72 4.27
N PRO A 156 10.30 15.95 3.06
CA PRO A 156 10.08 17.30 2.53
C PRO A 156 9.36 18.20 3.53
N HIS A 157 9.81 19.44 3.67
CA HIS A 157 9.30 20.38 4.68
C HIS A 157 7.77 20.50 4.66
N THR A 158 7.17 20.51 3.46
CA THR A 158 5.71 20.59 3.27
C THR A 158 4.94 19.39 3.79
N LEU A 159 5.61 18.23 3.98
CA LEU A 159 4.99 16.97 4.41
C LEU A 159 5.29 16.63 5.88
N ARG A 160 6.22 17.32 6.56
CA ARG A 160 6.68 16.97 7.92
C ARG A 160 5.58 16.89 8.96
N ASN A 161 4.55 17.72 8.85
CA ASN A 161 3.43 17.70 9.79
C ASN A 161 2.53 16.48 9.59
N ASN A 162 2.47 15.93 8.39
CA ASN A 162 1.51 14.90 7.98
C ASN A 162 2.17 13.54 7.66
N ALA A 163 3.50 13.46 7.64
CA ALA A 163 4.24 12.23 7.37
C ALA A 163 5.11 11.81 8.56
N ILE A 164 5.34 10.50 8.68
CA ILE A 164 6.15 9.88 9.72
C ILE A 164 6.82 8.63 9.17
N SER A 165 7.96 8.22 9.74
CA SER A 165 8.56 6.90 9.51
C SER A 165 8.49 6.02 10.76
N LEU A 166 8.74 4.72 10.60
CA LEU A 166 8.87 3.81 11.75
C LEU A 166 10.00 4.25 12.67
N ALA A 167 11.16 4.63 12.12
CA ALA A 167 12.30 5.09 12.91
C ALA A 167 12.03 6.39 13.67
N MET A 168 11.28 7.33 13.10
CA MET A 168 10.88 8.55 13.80
C MET A 168 9.99 8.25 15.01
N PHE A 169 9.12 7.23 14.91
CA PHE A 169 8.24 6.81 15.98
C PHE A 169 8.99 6.04 17.06
N SER A 170 9.69 4.98 16.69
CA SER A 170 10.33 4.04 17.63
C SER A 170 11.70 4.48 18.16
N LYS A 171 12.32 5.46 17.49
CA LYS A 171 13.72 5.90 17.72
C LYS A 171 14.75 4.79 17.42
N GLN A 172 14.40 3.83 16.60
CA GLN A 172 15.24 2.70 16.23
C GLN A 172 15.22 2.49 14.71
N THR A 173 16.29 1.91 14.18
CA THR A 173 16.37 1.48 12.78
C THR A 173 15.71 0.11 12.60
N HIS A 174 14.97 -0.06 11.52
CA HIS A 174 14.24 -1.28 11.19
C HIS A 174 14.78 -1.93 9.92
N SER A 175 14.72 -3.27 9.86
CA SER A 175 15.11 -4.03 8.67
C SER A 175 14.02 -3.92 7.60
N ARG A 176 14.36 -3.26 6.48
CA ARG A 176 13.48 -3.16 5.31
C ARG A 176 13.21 -4.56 4.70
N GLU A 177 14.21 -5.43 4.75
CA GLU A 177 14.12 -6.81 4.25
C GLU A 177 13.10 -7.64 5.02
N GLN A 178 13.12 -7.56 6.35
CA GLN A 178 12.14 -8.29 7.19
C GLN A 178 10.73 -7.77 6.98
N ILE A 179 10.55 -6.44 6.93
CA ILE A 179 9.24 -5.82 6.70
C ILE A 179 8.70 -6.23 5.33
N LEU A 180 9.54 -6.18 4.27
CA LEU A 180 9.13 -6.57 2.92
C LEU A 180 8.70 -8.05 2.88
N SER A 181 9.57 -8.94 3.37
CA SER A 181 9.28 -10.37 3.36
C SER A 181 8.01 -10.70 4.15
N ALA A 182 7.86 -10.16 5.36
CA ALA A 182 6.68 -10.39 6.18
C ALA A 182 5.40 -9.86 5.48
N SER A 183 5.46 -8.69 4.87
CA SER A 183 4.33 -8.12 4.13
C SER A 183 3.93 -8.96 2.91
N LEU A 184 4.89 -9.49 2.15
CA LEU A 184 4.60 -10.35 1.00
C LEU A 184 4.06 -11.72 1.44
N ASN A 185 4.56 -12.28 2.54
CA ASN A 185 4.06 -13.53 3.12
C ASN A 185 2.58 -13.38 3.52
N GLU A 186 2.22 -12.29 4.21
CA GLU A 186 0.83 -11.98 4.57
C GLU A 186 -0.04 -11.75 3.33
N PHE A 187 0.49 -11.03 2.32
CA PHE A 187 -0.24 -10.77 1.09
C PHE A 187 -0.61 -12.08 0.37
N GLU A 188 0.36 -12.97 0.13
CA GLU A 188 0.11 -14.22 -0.58
C GLU A 188 -0.89 -15.12 0.19
N THR A 189 -0.78 -15.15 1.53
CA THR A 189 -1.71 -15.89 2.39
C THR A 189 -3.13 -15.35 2.28
N LEU A 190 -3.31 -14.04 2.39
CA LEU A 190 -4.63 -13.40 2.31
C LEU A 190 -5.23 -13.52 0.90
N TYR A 191 -4.42 -13.29 -0.13
CA TYR A 191 -4.87 -13.33 -1.52
C TYR A 191 -5.37 -14.73 -1.92
N ASN A 192 -4.66 -15.78 -1.50
CA ASN A 192 -5.00 -17.16 -1.88
C ASN A 192 -6.12 -17.78 -1.03
N ASN A 193 -6.30 -17.35 0.23
CA ASN A 193 -7.11 -18.13 1.17
C ASN A 193 -8.17 -17.33 1.93
N GLN A 194 -8.14 -15.99 1.91
CA GLN A 194 -8.95 -15.19 2.85
C GLN A 194 -9.63 -13.96 2.21
N MET A 195 -9.91 -13.99 0.91
CA MET A 195 -10.53 -12.85 0.21
C MET A 195 -11.86 -12.41 0.84
N ASP A 196 -12.68 -13.35 1.30
CA ASP A 196 -13.97 -13.03 1.95
C ASP A 196 -13.82 -12.35 3.32
N SER A 197 -12.64 -12.46 3.94
CA SER A 197 -12.34 -11.87 5.25
C SER A 197 -11.69 -10.49 5.17
N ILE A 198 -11.45 -9.95 3.96
CA ILE A 198 -10.72 -8.69 3.78
C ILE A 198 -11.41 -7.52 4.48
N ILE A 199 -12.74 -7.41 4.40
CA ILE A 199 -13.47 -6.28 4.98
C ILE A 199 -13.42 -6.28 6.50
N PRO A 200 -13.75 -7.37 7.22
CA PRO A 200 -13.57 -7.42 8.67
C PRO A 200 -12.13 -7.13 9.10
N LEU A 201 -11.13 -7.78 8.48
CA LEU A 201 -9.72 -7.56 8.79
C LEU A 201 -9.27 -6.11 8.55
N TRP A 202 -9.76 -5.47 7.49
CA TRP A 202 -9.45 -4.07 7.24
C TRP A 202 -10.09 -3.16 8.27
N THR A 203 -11.34 -3.43 8.66
CA THR A 203 -12.08 -2.67 9.66
C THR A 203 -11.38 -2.68 11.01
N ASP A 204 -10.81 -3.82 11.43
CA ASP A 204 -10.04 -3.95 12.66
C ASP A 204 -8.80 -3.03 12.70
N HIS A 205 -8.27 -2.66 11.53
CA HIS A 205 -7.13 -1.73 11.42
C HIS A 205 -7.53 -0.30 11.03
N CYS A 206 -8.82 -0.04 10.80
CA CYS A 206 -9.32 1.26 10.37
C CYS A 206 -9.22 2.30 11.49
N ILE A 207 -8.51 3.41 11.23
CA ILE A 207 -8.35 4.47 12.24
C ILE A 207 -9.50 5.48 12.30
N HIS A 208 -10.46 5.38 11.40
CA HIS A 208 -11.57 6.35 11.27
C HIS A 208 -12.96 5.69 11.22
N GLN A 209 -13.05 4.43 11.65
CA GLN A 209 -14.34 3.76 11.83
C GLN A 209 -15.23 4.54 12.81
N ASP A 210 -16.49 4.77 12.43
CA ASP A 210 -17.52 5.49 13.18
C ASP A 210 -17.14 6.94 13.57
N ARG A 211 -16.21 7.56 12.82
CA ARG A 211 -15.79 8.95 13.05
C ARG A 211 -16.37 9.88 12.00
N GLU A 212 -16.57 11.11 12.41
CA GLU A 212 -16.84 12.20 11.48
C GLU A 212 -15.62 12.42 10.59
N VAL A 213 -15.83 12.46 9.27
CA VAL A 213 -14.81 12.67 8.27
C VAL A 213 -15.23 13.75 7.28
N SER A 214 -14.26 14.57 6.86
CA SER A 214 -14.41 15.35 5.64
C SER A 214 -13.86 14.51 4.49
N PHE A 215 -14.54 14.52 3.35
CA PHE A 215 -14.05 13.79 2.19
C PHE A 215 -14.31 14.54 0.89
N HIS A 216 -13.45 14.30 -0.09
CA HIS A 216 -13.58 14.83 -1.44
C HIS A 216 -13.98 13.70 -2.37
N SER A 217 -15.15 13.81 -2.96
CA SER A 217 -15.66 12.96 -4.05
C SER A 217 -15.75 13.79 -5.34
N GLU A 218 -16.26 13.17 -6.40
CA GLU A 218 -16.58 13.89 -7.65
C GLU A 218 -17.65 14.98 -7.44
N LYS A 219 -18.49 14.84 -6.41
CA LYS A 219 -19.52 15.82 -6.02
C LYS A 219 -18.97 16.97 -5.16
N GLY A 220 -17.64 17.06 -4.97
CA GLY A 220 -16.99 18.07 -4.16
C GLY A 220 -16.69 17.64 -2.72
N LYS A 221 -16.43 18.62 -1.84
CA LYS A 221 -16.15 18.41 -0.42
C LYS A 221 -17.46 18.19 0.34
N GLN A 222 -17.52 17.12 1.12
CA GLN A 222 -18.67 16.74 1.95
C GLN A 222 -18.20 16.35 3.35
N GLN A 223 -19.12 16.26 4.30
CA GLN A 223 -18.89 15.75 5.66
C GLN A 223 -19.90 14.65 5.96
N GLY A 224 -19.48 13.68 6.76
CA GLY A 224 -20.34 12.58 7.19
C GLY A 224 -19.61 11.66 8.17
N ILE A 225 -20.30 10.62 8.62
CA ILE A 225 -19.74 9.59 9.51
C ILE A 225 -19.31 8.39 8.64
N PHE A 226 -18.05 8.02 8.71
CA PHE A 226 -17.55 6.83 8.03
C PHE A 226 -18.09 5.59 8.74
N GLN A 227 -18.92 4.80 8.06
CA GLN A 227 -19.57 3.62 8.65
C GLN A 227 -18.88 2.31 8.32
N GLY A 228 -18.02 2.31 7.29
CA GLY A 228 -17.32 1.09 6.89
C GLY A 228 -17.03 1.03 5.41
N ILE A 229 -16.93 -0.19 4.92
CA ILE A 229 -16.58 -0.53 3.54
C ILE A 229 -17.57 -1.56 3.01
N SER A 230 -18.08 -1.34 1.80
CA SER A 230 -18.93 -2.29 1.10
C SER A 230 -18.16 -3.55 0.64
N SER A 231 -18.88 -4.57 0.19
CA SER A 231 -18.32 -5.80 -0.39
C SER A 231 -17.40 -5.58 -1.60
N LEU A 232 -17.45 -4.40 -2.22
CA LEU A 232 -16.60 -4.01 -3.35
C LEU A 232 -15.41 -3.12 -2.94
N GLY A 233 -15.20 -2.88 -1.64
CA GLY A 233 -14.12 -2.01 -1.14
C GLY A 233 -14.43 -0.51 -1.20
N HIS A 234 -15.68 -0.13 -1.43
CA HIS A 234 -16.12 1.26 -1.48
C HIS A 234 -16.38 1.80 -0.07
N ALA A 235 -16.07 3.07 0.18
CA ALA A 235 -16.40 3.70 1.46
C ALA A 235 -17.92 3.88 1.62
N GLU A 236 -18.44 3.53 2.79
CA GLU A 236 -19.82 3.79 3.20
C GLU A 236 -19.81 4.94 4.20
N ILE A 237 -20.46 6.05 3.83
CA ILE A 237 -20.47 7.28 4.63
C ILE A 237 -21.90 7.72 4.85
N GLN A 238 -22.28 7.93 6.10
CA GLN A 238 -23.59 8.46 6.47
C GLN A 238 -23.59 9.99 6.34
N ILE A 239 -24.46 10.49 5.46
CA ILE A 239 -24.66 11.92 5.21
C ILE A 239 -26.13 12.23 5.42
N ASN A 240 -26.44 13.18 6.29
CA ASN A 240 -27.83 13.56 6.61
C ASN A 240 -28.72 12.34 6.96
N GLY A 241 -28.19 11.41 7.75
CA GLY A 241 -28.91 10.21 8.19
C GLY A 241 -29.05 9.09 7.14
N LYS A 242 -28.50 9.26 5.92
CA LYS A 242 -28.53 8.25 4.85
C LYS A 242 -27.13 7.78 4.50
N THR A 243 -26.92 6.47 4.45
CA THR A 243 -25.65 5.88 4.00
C THR A 243 -25.53 6.02 2.49
N GLN A 244 -24.39 6.54 2.04
CA GLN A 244 -24.00 6.64 0.63
C GLN A 244 -22.68 5.91 0.42
N THR A 245 -22.55 5.26 -0.74
CA THR A 245 -21.37 4.47 -1.13
C THR A 245 -20.52 5.26 -2.12
N PHE A 246 -19.20 5.28 -1.88
CA PHE A 246 -18.23 6.02 -2.69
C PHE A 246 -17.10 5.08 -3.16
N PRO A 247 -16.96 4.84 -4.48
CA PRO A 247 -15.93 3.97 -5.04
C PRO A 247 -14.53 4.61 -4.98
N SER A 248 -14.48 5.96 -4.91
CA SER A 248 -13.22 6.70 -4.83
C SER A 248 -13.39 7.98 -4.01
N GLY A 249 -12.29 8.45 -3.41
CA GLY A 249 -12.30 9.66 -2.62
C GLY A 249 -10.98 9.91 -1.89
N VAL A 250 -10.94 10.97 -1.12
CA VAL A 250 -9.89 11.28 -0.14
C VAL A 250 -10.56 11.63 1.18
N ILE A 251 -10.28 10.85 2.21
CA ILE A 251 -10.72 11.13 3.58
C ILE A 251 -9.72 12.08 4.24
N ILE A 252 -10.24 13.10 4.91
CA ILE A 252 -9.51 14.05 5.74
C ILE A 252 -10.03 13.86 7.17
N LEU A 253 -9.11 13.55 8.07
CA LEU A 253 -9.35 13.36 9.50
C LEU A 253 -9.08 14.63 10.26
#